data_f7775e88f874138ca688755dba6f9fe6
#
_entry.id   f7775e88f874138ca688755dba6f9fe6
#
_cell.length_a   1.000
_cell.length_b   1.000
_cell.length_c   1.000
_cell.angle_alpha   90.00
_cell.angle_beta   90.00
_cell.angle_gamma   90.00
#
_symmetry.space_group_name_H-M   'P 1'
#
loop_
_entity.id
_entity.type
_entity.pdbx_description
1 polymer ?
#
loop_
_entity_poly.entity_id
_entity_poly.type
_entity_poly.pdbx_seq_one_letter_code
_entity_poly.pdbx_strand_id
1 'polypeptide(L)'
;MKYTGLKSKKVSVLLVGLMLIILLMAACQPTPETAPVVNKGDNHLEEIIAASAQTPLPSPTVDPAITKEEQDEALRSALREKLGAPETYTDSFENKNGRVAVSFDDAAVLVPAVQSLPAVALKPCVFSQDMVNRYAAYFLKGAPVFTQEHVRTKGEIEAEIIRLKQSIQDIKSEDNLNRNMKDYIKESEQYLKDLQKQYQDAPEERAKTPATLDFLDTEDGERIEIVADLGKEDVADFRFANTDQAGYFSFSNCGVGHYSAWGAPVTDTLPTGMTMTLSEATALAAGCLDDLGVENMQIDAVYYGQYGGMGLKSDRECYHFEMKRLFYGIPVTRIDAATPNDGDDPSMEAPKEAEYTDVVRPEWLFIQVDDTGIVDMQWTAPFEEDEVLSQNVTLLPFDEIVQKAKDNIFFQGYSASNCTAHVHITRIELGMMRIMRKDKPGEYMMVPVWDFIGDREQTVYGKTEWLGFGDQSYVTINAIDGSHINREWGY
;
A
#
# COMPACT_ATOMS: atom_id res chain seq x y z
N MET A 1 -3.19 -30.02 80.34
CA MET A 1 -3.05 -28.84 79.48
C MET A 1 -2.84 -29.27 78.01
N LYS A 2 -3.90 -29.49 77.27
CA LYS A 2 -3.89 -29.77 75.83
C LYS A 2 -5.17 -29.19 75.27
N TYR A 3 -5.15 -27.93 74.78
CA TYR A 3 -6.22 -27.36 73.93
C TYR A 3 -5.81 -25.98 73.47
N THR A 4 -4.82 -25.86 72.58
CA THR A 4 -4.55 -24.59 71.87
C THR A 4 -4.05 -24.74 70.43
N GLY A 5 -3.87 -25.99 69.87
CA GLY A 5 -3.30 -26.19 68.56
C GLY A 5 -4.28 -26.30 67.37
N LEU A 6 -5.60 -26.53 67.67
CA LEU A 6 -6.55 -26.83 66.62
C LEU A 6 -7.27 -25.60 65.97
N LYS A 7 -7.33 -24.50 66.67
CA LYS A 7 -8.00 -23.27 66.22
C LYS A 7 -7.12 -22.47 65.22
N SER A 8 -5.79 -22.52 65.39
CA SER A 8 -4.85 -21.79 64.55
C SER A 8 -4.80 -22.33 63.10
N LYS A 9 -4.81 -23.66 62.94
CA LYS A 9 -4.79 -24.26 61.58
C LYS A 9 -6.05 -24.00 60.75
N LYS A 10 -7.22 -23.96 61.40
CA LYS A 10 -8.49 -23.65 60.69
C LYS A 10 -8.59 -22.19 60.24
N VAL A 11 -8.05 -21.26 61.03
CA VAL A 11 -7.99 -19.83 60.66
C VAL A 11 -7.01 -19.58 59.53
N SER A 12 -5.85 -20.26 59.51
CA SER A 12 -4.86 -20.17 58.40
C SER A 12 -5.39 -20.74 57.10
N VAL A 13 -6.14 -21.85 57.12
CA VAL A 13 -6.74 -22.44 55.91
C VAL A 13 -7.86 -21.54 55.38
N LEU A 14 -8.61 -20.88 56.24
CA LEU A 14 -9.66 -19.95 55.85
C LEU A 14 -9.07 -18.66 55.24
N LEU A 15 -7.95 -18.15 55.79
CA LEU A 15 -7.23 -17.00 55.26
C LEU A 15 -6.56 -17.29 53.87
N VAL A 16 -5.99 -18.49 53.71
CA VAL A 16 -5.42 -18.92 52.42
C VAL A 16 -6.53 -19.12 51.38
N GLY A 17 -7.65 -19.70 51.77
CA GLY A 17 -8.83 -19.82 50.90
C GLY A 17 -9.41 -18.47 50.46
N LEU A 18 -9.49 -17.52 51.39
CA LEU A 18 -9.95 -16.16 51.08
C LEU A 18 -8.97 -15.39 50.19
N MET A 19 -7.66 -15.58 50.39
CA MET A 19 -6.63 -15.00 49.52
C MET A 19 -6.65 -15.60 48.12
N LEU A 20 -6.91 -16.90 47.98
CA LEU A 20 -7.08 -17.55 46.67
C LEU A 20 -8.34 -17.07 45.93
N ILE A 21 -9.43 -16.83 46.64
CA ILE A 21 -10.67 -16.27 46.09
C ILE A 21 -10.45 -14.82 45.64
N ILE A 22 -9.70 -14.02 46.42
CA ILE A 22 -9.34 -12.64 46.02
C ILE A 22 -8.42 -12.62 44.81
N LEU A 23 -7.46 -13.56 44.71
CA LEU A 23 -6.61 -13.73 43.53
C LEU A 23 -7.38 -14.21 42.29
N LEU A 24 -8.37 -15.07 42.46
CA LEU A 24 -9.26 -15.50 41.36
C LEU A 24 -10.24 -14.39 40.91
N MET A 25 -10.64 -13.50 41.83
CA MET A 25 -11.47 -12.34 41.49
C MET A 25 -10.65 -11.21 40.88
N ALA A 26 -9.36 -11.10 41.16
CA ALA A 26 -8.44 -10.18 40.51
C ALA A 26 -8.04 -10.66 39.10
N ALA A 27 -8.13 -11.97 38.83
CA ALA A 27 -7.96 -12.53 37.49
C ALA A 27 -9.21 -12.38 36.57
N CYS A 28 -10.33 -11.93 37.14
CA CYS A 28 -11.53 -11.48 36.40
C CYS A 28 -11.61 -9.95 36.37
N GLN A 29 -10.48 -9.25 36.25
CA GLN A 29 -10.56 -7.93 35.65
C GLN A 29 -11.07 -8.14 34.21
N PRO A 30 -12.08 -7.35 33.77
CA PRO A 30 -12.41 -7.36 32.37
C PRO A 30 -11.07 -7.11 31.67
N THR A 31 -10.70 -8.02 30.80
CA THR A 31 -9.65 -7.79 29.81
C THR A 31 -9.83 -6.35 29.35
N PRO A 32 -8.79 -5.46 29.37
CA PRO A 32 -8.94 -4.15 28.79
C PRO A 32 -9.60 -4.38 27.46
N GLU A 33 -10.72 -3.70 27.21
CA GLU A 33 -11.60 -3.95 26.06
C GLU A 33 -10.70 -4.33 24.92
N THR A 34 -10.75 -5.61 24.55
CA THR A 34 -10.05 -6.11 23.39
C THR A 34 -10.34 -5.10 22.31
N ALA A 35 -9.30 -4.63 21.61
CA ALA A 35 -9.46 -3.76 20.47
C ALA A 35 -10.76 -4.14 19.80
N PRO A 36 -11.70 -3.21 19.56
CA PRO A 36 -13.01 -3.59 19.07
C PRO A 36 -12.73 -4.56 17.95
N VAL A 37 -13.19 -5.79 18.12
CA VAL A 37 -13.18 -6.78 17.03
C VAL A 37 -13.73 -5.97 15.91
N VAL A 38 -12.91 -5.69 14.89
CA VAL A 38 -13.33 -4.93 13.71
C VAL A 38 -14.65 -5.55 13.38
N ASN A 39 -15.72 -4.82 13.65
CA ASN A 39 -17.05 -5.40 13.56
C ASN A 39 -17.21 -5.63 12.06
N LYS A 40 -16.93 -6.87 11.63
CA LYS A 40 -17.23 -7.31 10.26
C LYS A 40 -18.73 -7.16 10.19
N GLY A 41 -19.18 -5.94 9.83
CA GLY A 41 -20.53 -5.46 10.03
C GLY A 41 -21.52 -6.56 9.68
N ASP A 42 -22.43 -6.90 10.57
CA ASP A 42 -23.43 -7.93 10.36
C ASP A 42 -24.11 -7.66 9.01
N ASN A 43 -23.82 -8.33 7.90
CA ASN A 43 -24.37 -8.19 6.55
C ASN A 43 -25.07 -6.86 6.16
N HIS A 44 -24.93 -5.85 7.03
CA HIS A 44 -25.68 -4.61 7.02
C HIS A 44 -25.24 -3.71 5.84
N LEU A 45 -23.95 -3.78 5.48
CA LEU A 45 -23.43 -3.00 4.34
C LEU A 45 -24.11 -3.39 3.03
N GLU A 46 -24.19 -4.69 2.70
CA GLU A 46 -24.84 -5.15 1.46
C GLU A 46 -26.36 -4.84 1.48
N GLU A 47 -27.02 -4.90 2.65
CA GLU A 47 -28.43 -4.51 2.81
C GLU A 47 -28.65 -3.02 2.57
N ILE A 48 -27.77 -2.15 3.09
CA ILE A 48 -27.82 -0.68 2.87
C ILE A 48 -27.59 -0.39 1.38
N ILE A 49 -26.62 -1.03 0.75
CA ILE A 49 -26.36 -0.88 -0.68
C ILE A 49 -27.58 -1.30 -1.50
N ALA A 50 -28.17 -2.46 -1.21
CA ALA A 50 -29.35 -2.95 -1.90
C ALA A 50 -30.58 -2.04 -1.71
N ALA A 51 -30.77 -1.50 -0.51
CA ALA A 51 -31.83 -0.52 -0.24
C ALA A 51 -31.60 0.79 -1.03
N SER A 52 -30.35 1.22 -1.14
CA SER A 52 -29.96 2.42 -1.90
C SER A 52 -30.14 2.25 -3.41
N ALA A 53 -30.05 1.03 -3.94
CA ALA A 53 -30.21 0.74 -5.38
C ALA A 53 -31.58 1.14 -5.93
N GLN A 54 -32.58 1.32 -5.07
CA GLN A 54 -33.94 1.75 -5.45
C GLN A 54 -34.06 3.28 -5.54
N THR A 55 -33.05 4.04 -5.17
CA THR A 55 -33.05 5.49 -5.19
C THR A 55 -32.73 5.99 -6.61
N PRO A 56 -33.64 6.74 -7.28
CA PRO A 56 -33.37 7.25 -8.61
C PRO A 56 -32.16 8.16 -8.61
N LEU A 57 -31.35 8.07 -9.67
CA LEU A 57 -30.30 9.04 -9.92
C LEU A 57 -30.90 10.44 -10.10
N PRO A 58 -30.34 11.47 -9.50
CA PRO A 58 -30.68 12.83 -9.86
C PRO A 58 -30.35 13.05 -11.34
N SER A 59 -31.30 13.64 -12.09
CA SER A 59 -31.03 13.96 -13.50
C SER A 59 -29.89 14.97 -13.59
N PRO A 60 -28.87 14.76 -14.42
CA PRO A 60 -27.78 15.69 -14.58
C PRO A 60 -28.33 17.02 -15.11
N THR A 61 -28.21 18.08 -14.32
CA THR A 61 -28.51 19.43 -14.75
C THR A 61 -27.21 20.02 -15.29
N VAL A 62 -26.89 19.74 -16.56
CA VAL A 62 -25.77 20.35 -17.25
C VAL A 62 -26.31 21.68 -17.85
N ASP A 63 -25.87 22.80 -17.33
CA ASP A 63 -26.08 24.10 -17.96
C ASP A 63 -24.94 24.29 -18.97
N PRO A 64 -25.23 24.30 -20.28
CA PRO A 64 -24.20 24.46 -21.31
C PRO A 64 -23.55 25.86 -21.31
N ALA A 65 -24.02 26.77 -20.48
CA ALA A 65 -23.54 28.16 -20.40
C ALA A 65 -22.38 28.33 -19.39
N ILE A 66 -22.08 27.33 -18.55
CA ILE A 66 -21.02 27.42 -17.54
C ILE A 66 -19.82 26.51 -17.89
N THR A 67 -18.64 26.90 -17.43
CA THR A 67 -17.42 26.13 -17.66
C THR A 67 -17.43 24.81 -16.92
N LYS A 68 -16.56 23.88 -17.29
CA LYS A 68 -16.40 22.60 -16.58
C LYS A 68 -16.00 22.82 -15.13
N GLU A 69 -15.08 23.75 -14.87
CA GLU A 69 -14.62 24.11 -13.53
C GLU A 69 -15.76 24.63 -12.64
N GLU A 70 -16.65 25.47 -13.19
CA GLU A 70 -17.82 25.95 -12.47
C GLU A 70 -18.83 24.84 -12.21
N GLN A 71 -19.02 23.92 -13.15
CA GLN A 71 -19.85 22.71 -12.95
C GLN A 71 -19.29 21.81 -11.86
N ASP A 72 -18.01 21.52 -11.90
CA ASP A 72 -17.31 20.68 -10.93
C ASP A 72 -17.40 21.28 -9.53
N GLU A 73 -17.23 22.60 -9.38
CA GLU A 73 -17.35 23.26 -8.08
C GLU A 73 -18.80 23.28 -7.57
N ALA A 74 -19.78 23.44 -8.44
CA ALA A 74 -21.19 23.33 -8.07
C ALA A 74 -21.54 21.92 -7.57
N LEU A 75 -21.00 20.87 -8.20
CA LEU A 75 -21.17 19.48 -7.77
C LEU A 75 -20.51 19.23 -6.41
N ARG A 76 -19.28 19.72 -6.20
CA ARG A 76 -18.60 19.61 -4.90
C ARG A 76 -19.37 20.30 -3.79
N SER A 77 -19.82 21.53 -4.06
CA SER A 77 -20.60 22.31 -3.10
C SER A 77 -21.91 21.62 -2.71
N ALA A 78 -22.65 21.08 -3.68
CA ALA A 78 -23.87 20.34 -3.42
C ALA A 78 -23.63 19.06 -2.61
N LEU A 79 -22.53 18.34 -2.90
CA LEU A 79 -22.16 17.13 -2.16
C LEU A 79 -21.72 17.46 -0.73
N ARG A 80 -20.94 18.53 -0.52
CA ARG A 80 -20.59 19.04 0.82
C ARG A 80 -21.84 19.38 1.64
N GLU A 81 -22.77 20.15 1.06
CA GLU A 81 -24.01 20.50 1.73
C GLU A 81 -24.82 19.26 2.14
N LYS A 82 -24.96 18.29 1.23
CA LYS A 82 -25.66 17.03 1.49
C LYS A 82 -25.04 16.24 2.65
N LEU A 83 -23.71 16.23 2.78
CA LEU A 83 -22.97 15.47 3.78
C LEU A 83 -22.71 16.27 5.06
N GLY A 84 -22.97 17.57 5.08
CA GLY A 84 -22.57 18.46 6.17
C GLY A 84 -21.04 18.61 6.29
N ALA A 85 -20.31 18.40 5.19
CA ALA A 85 -18.85 18.46 5.17
C ALA A 85 -18.37 19.90 4.97
N PRO A 86 -17.49 20.45 5.86
CA PRO A 86 -16.91 21.77 5.69
C PRO A 86 -15.84 21.75 4.58
N GLU A 87 -15.28 22.91 4.24
CA GLU A 87 -14.11 23.00 3.36
C GLU A 87 -12.81 22.61 4.08
N THR A 88 -12.73 22.98 5.37
CA THR A 88 -11.62 22.60 6.25
C THR A 88 -12.14 22.12 7.59
N TYR A 89 -11.36 21.29 8.27
CA TYR A 89 -11.69 20.78 9.58
C TYR A 89 -10.54 20.99 10.57
N THR A 90 -10.86 21.52 11.76
CA THR A 90 -9.88 21.76 12.82
C THR A 90 -10.36 21.10 14.11
N ASP A 91 -9.52 20.28 14.73
CA ASP A 91 -9.73 19.65 16.02
C ASP A 91 -8.42 19.09 16.57
N SER A 92 -8.39 18.72 17.85
CA SER A 92 -7.27 18.01 18.44
C SER A 92 -7.71 17.16 19.62
N PHE A 93 -7.07 16.01 19.79
CA PHE A 93 -7.36 15.10 20.90
C PHE A 93 -6.17 14.20 21.20
N GLU A 94 -6.16 13.56 22.34
CA GLU A 94 -5.11 12.67 22.81
C GLU A 94 -5.72 11.34 23.26
N ASN A 95 -4.93 10.26 23.16
CA ASN A 95 -5.33 9.00 23.75
C ASN A 95 -5.26 9.06 25.28
N LYS A 96 -5.92 8.10 25.96
CA LYS A 96 -6.09 8.06 27.42
C LYS A 96 -4.76 8.11 28.22
N ASN A 97 -3.65 7.71 27.62
CA ASN A 97 -2.35 7.70 28.28
C ASN A 97 -1.44 8.88 27.88
N GLY A 98 -1.91 9.81 27.02
CA GLY A 98 -1.18 10.99 26.58
C GLY A 98 0.04 10.70 25.71
N ARG A 99 0.12 9.50 25.12
CA ARG A 99 1.26 9.12 24.27
C ARG A 99 1.04 9.39 22.80
N VAL A 100 -0.20 9.44 22.37
CA VAL A 100 -0.55 9.75 21.00
C VAL A 100 -1.47 10.94 21.00
N ALA A 101 -1.03 12.00 20.36
CA ALA A 101 -1.83 13.18 20.04
C ALA A 101 -2.20 13.12 18.54
N VAL A 102 -3.38 13.64 18.24
CA VAL A 102 -3.84 13.83 16.85
C VAL A 102 -4.32 15.26 16.70
N SER A 103 -3.86 15.95 15.67
CA SER A 103 -4.34 17.27 15.31
C SER A 103 -4.89 17.30 13.87
N PHE A 104 -5.90 18.12 13.69
CA PHE A 104 -6.46 18.52 12.40
C PHE A 104 -6.28 20.03 12.32
N ASP A 105 -5.20 20.47 11.71
CA ASP A 105 -4.85 21.89 11.65
C ASP A 105 -5.30 22.46 10.30
N ASP A 106 -6.56 22.91 10.22
CA ASP A 106 -7.21 23.33 8.97
C ASP A 106 -7.13 22.27 7.87
N ALA A 107 -7.30 20.99 8.26
CA ALA A 107 -7.24 19.86 7.35
C ALA A 107 -8.23 20.07 6.19
N ALA A 108 -7.74 20.06 4.95
CA ALA A 108 -8.57 20.24 3.77
C ALA A 108 -9.57 19.08 3.63
N VAL A 109 -10.86 19.38 3.49
CA VAL A 109 -11.90 18.36 3.26
C VAL A 109 -12.22 18.32 1.77
N LEU A 110 -11.82 17.24 1.11
CA LEU A 110 -11.95 17.09 -0.33
C LEU A 110 -13.10 16.13 -0.66
N VAL A 111 -14.00 16.59 -1.55
CA VAL A 111 -15.07 15.78 -2.09
C VAL A 111 -15.00 15.76 -3.62
N PRO A 112 -15.35 14.64 -4.29
CA PRO A 112 -15.33 14.57 -5.74
C PRO A 112 -16.44 15.43 -6.38
N ALA A 113 -16.23 15.82 -7.63
CA ALA A 113 -17.21 16.57 -8.41
C ALA A 113 -18.22 15.64 -9.08
N VAL A 114 -19.06 14.98 -8.27
CA VAL A 114 -20.03 13.98 -8.75
C VAL A 114 -21.40 14.19 -8.11
N GLN A 115 -22.44 13.74 -8.79
CA GLN A 115 -23.82 13.82 -8.26
C GLN A 115 -24.15 12.65 -7.32
N SER A 116 -23.51 11.50 -7.54
CA SER A 116 -23.79 10.28 -6.82
C SER A 116 -22.52 9.46 -6.66
N LEU A 117 -22.51 8.62 -5.65
CA LEU A 117 -21.42 7.69 -5.38
C LEU A 117 -21.97 6.26 -5.51
N PRO A 118 -21.38 5.43 -6.39
CA PRO A 118 -21.83 4.06 -6.60
C PRO A 118 -21.23 3.08 -5.57
N ALA A 119 -21.82 1.89 -5.51
CA ALA A 119 -21.18 0.68 -5.02
C ALA A 119 -21.19 -0.37 -6.14
N VAL A 120 -20.05 -0.99 -6.41
CA VAL A 120 -19.86 -1.82 -7.60
C VAL A 120 -19.11 -3.09 -7.23
N ALA A 121 -19.62 -4.26 -7.63
CA ALA A 121 -18.88 -5.50 -7.56
C ALA A 121 -17.73 -5.48 -8.58
N LEU A 122 -16.58 -6.00 -8.18
CA LEU A 122 -15.36 -6.01 -8.98
C LEU A 122 -14.92 -7.45 -9.26
N LYS A 123 -14.24 -7.61 -10.37
CA LYS A 123 -13.47 -8.80 -10.70
C LYS A 123 -12.02 -8.45 -11.04
N PRO A 124 -11.07 -9.36 -10.88
CA PRO A 124 -9.71 -9.16 -11.37
C PRO A 124 -9.70 -8.88 -12.88
N CYS A 125 -8.88 -7.94 -13.31
CA CYS A 125 -8.60 -7.75 -14.73
C CYS A 125 -7.70 -8.89 -15.22
N VAL A 126 -8.11 -9.53 -16.31
CA VAL A 126 -7.34 -10.57 -16.99
C VAL A 126 -6.70 -9.97 -18.23
N PHE A 127 -5.37 -10.00 -18.30
CA PHE A 127 -4.64 -9.53 -19.46
C PHE A 127 -4.87 -10.46 -20.66
N SER A 128 -5.45 -9.91 -21.72
CA SER A 128 -5.68 -10.65 -22.96
C SER A 128 -4.44 -10.70 -23.83
N GLN A 129 -4.40 -11.65 -24.77
CA GLN A 129 -3.33 -11.71 -25.78
C GLN A 129 -3.25 -10.42 -26.62
N ASP A 130 -4.35 -9.75 -26.89
CA ASP A 130 -4.36 -8.47 -27.60
C ASP A 130 -3.68 -7.35 -26.80
N MET A 131 -3.85 -7.33 -25.46
CA MET A 131 -3.13 -6.42 -24.60
C MET A 131 -1.63 -6.72 -24.62
N VAL A 132 -1.24 -7.99 -24.49
CA VAL A 132 0.17 -8.41 -24.60
C VAL A 132 0.79 -7.93 -25.92
N ASN A 133 0.12 -8.15 -27.03
CA ASN A 133 0.60 -7.74 -28.34
C ASN A 133 0.75 -6.21 -28.45
N ARG A 134 -0.18 -5.44 -27.91
CA ARG A 134 -0.14 -3.98 -27.86
C ARG A 134 1.03 -3.47 -27.02
N TYR A 135 1.20 -4.02 -25.83
CA TYR A 135 2.28 -3.66 -24.90
C TYR A 135 3.65 -4.04 -25.47
N ALA A 136 3.76 -5.22 -26.07
CA ALA A 136 4.98 -5.64 -26.75
C ALA A 136 5.32 -4.74 -27.95
N ALA A 137 4.33 -4.34 -28.73
CA ALA A 137 4.56 -3.39 -29.84
C ALA A 137 5.08 -2.03 -29.33
N TYR A 138 4.56 -1.55 -28.19
CA TYR A 138 4.98 -0.29 -27.58
C TYR A 138 6.38 -0.36 -26.99
N PHE A 139 6.64 -1.34 -26.11
CA PHE A 139 7.89 -1.42 -25.36
C PHE A 139 9.01 -2.12 -26.12
N LEU A 140 8.72 -3.22 -26.80
CA LEU A 140 9.74 -4.07 -27.42
C LEU A 140 10.03 -3.68 -28.86
N LYS A 141 9.12 -3.01 -29.55
CA LYS A 141 9.29 -2.49 -30.93
C LYS A 141 9.80 -3.52 -31.94
N GLY A 142 9.40 -4.79 -31.77
CA GLY A 142 9.81 -5.90 -32.62
C GLY A 142 11.19 -6.48 -32.29
N ALA A 143 11.79 -6.15 -31.17
CA ALA A 143 13.04 -6.75 -30.74
C ALA A 143 12.91 -8.27 -30.52
N PRO A 144 14.00 -9.03 -30.74
CA PRO A 144 14.03 -10.47 -30.45
C PRO A 144 13.74 -10.75 -28.97
N VAL A 145 12.90 -11.75 -28.72
CA VAL A 145 12.51 -12.15 -27.37
C VAL A 145 13.01 -13.56 -27.02
N PHE A 146 13.36 -13.75 -25.75
CA PHE A 146 14.00 -14.98 -25.28
C PHE A 146 13.47 -15.33 -23.89
N THR A 147 13.52 -16.63 -23.53
CA THR A 147 13.58 -17.05 -22.13
C THR A 147 15.04 -17.07 -21.69
N GLN A 148 15.29 -16.62 -20.46
CA GLN A 148 16.61 -16.78 -19.84
C GLN A 148 16.62 -17.98 -18.91
N GLU A 149 17.71 -18.74 -18.92
CA GLU A 149 17.94 -19.72 -17.87
C GLU A 149 18.20 -18.99 -16.54
N HIS A 150 17.65 -19.51 -15.45
CA HIS A 150 17.85 -18.97 -14.09
C HIS A 150 19.24 -19.25 -13.50
N VAL A 151 20.22 -19.55 -14.37
CA VAL A 151 21.61 -19.79 -13.96
C VAL A 151 22.34 -18.46 -13.90
N ARG A 152 22.91 -18.16 -12.74
CA ARG A 152 23.71 -16.93 -12.55
C ARG A 152 24.96 -16.97 -13.41
N THR A 153 25.29 -15.85 -14.03
CA THR A 153 26.55 -15.67 -14.76
C THR A 153 27.70 -15.38 -13.81
N LYS A 154 28.94 -15.57 -14.28
CA LYS A 154 30.14 -15.20 -13.52
C LYS A 154 30.13 -13.73 -13.12
N GLY A 155 29.76 -12.82 -14.04
CA GLY A 155 29.68 -11.39 -13.75
C GLY A 155 28.72 -11.04 -12.62
N GLU A 156 27.54 -11.66 -12.57
CA GLU A 156 26.55 -11.45 -11.51
C GLU A 156 27.04 -11.98 -10.16
N ILE A 157 27.66 -13.16 -10.16
CA ILE A 157 28.24 -13.74 -8.93
C ILE A 157 29.42 -12.88 -8.45
N GLU A 158 30.26 -12.38 -9.34
CA GLU A 158 31.36 -11.50 -8.99
C GLU A 158 30.90 -10.18 -8.40
N ALA A 159 29.89 -9.55 -8.99
CA ALA A 159 29.27 -8.33 -8.47
C ALA A 159 28.70 -8.56 -7.07
N GLU A 160 28.07 -9.69 -6.82
CA GLU A 160 27.54 -10.04 -5.49
C GLU A 160 28.65 -10.30 -4.46
N ILE A 161 29.71 -11.00 -4.87
CA ILE A 161 30.90 -11.22 -4.02
C ILE A 161 31.51 -9.88 -3.60
N ILE A 162 31.62 -8.92 -4.52
CA ILE A 162 32.16 -7.59 -4.23
C ILE A 162 31.27 -6.86 -3.23
N ARG A 163 29.94 -6.83 -3.46
CA ARG A 163 28.96 -6.20 -2.56
C ARG A 163 28.98 -6.81 -1.17
N LEU A 164 28.97 -8.14 -1.09
CA LEU A 164 28.96 -8.85 0.19
C LEU A 164 30.22 -8.59 1.00
N LYS A 165 31.40 -8.55 0.33
CA LYS A 165 32.68 -8.20 0.97
C LYS A 165 32.63 -6.78 1.53
N GLN A 166 32.08 -5.82 0.78
CA GLN A 166 31.95 -4.43 1.22
C GLN A 166 31.04 -4.34 2.44
N SER A 167 29.86 -4.97 2.40
CA SER A 167 28.90 -5.00 3.52
C SER A 167 29.53 -5.60 4.79
N ILE A 168 30.24 -6.72 4.66
CA ILE A 168 30.96 -7.34 5.79
C ILE A 168 32.02 -6.38 6.35
N GLN A 169 32.73 -5.64 5.50
CA GLN A 169 33.76 -4.69 5.91
C GLN A 169 33.15 -3.48 6.62
N ASP A 170 32.06 -2.95 6.10
CA ASP A 170 31.36 -1.81 6.67
C ASP A 170 30.83 -2.13 8.08
N ILE A 171 30.17 -3.27 8.24
CA ILE A 171 29.70 -3.73 9.55
C ILE A 171 30.86 -3.97 10.51
N LYS A 172 31.96 -4.60 10.06
CA LYS A 172 33.16 -4.81 10.90
C LYS A 172 33.85 -3.54 11.33
N SER A 173 33.64 -2.43 10.63
CA SER A 173 34.21 -1.12 10.97
C SER A 173 33.44 -0.39 12.09
N GLU A 174 32.27 -0.89 12.49
CA GLU A 174 31.49 -0.31 13.58
C GLU A 174 32.12 -0.61 14.94
N ASP A 175 32.19 0.39 15.81
CA ASP A 175 32.84 0.31 17.14
C ASP A 175 32.16 -0.69 18.11
N ASN A 176 30.86 -0.98 17.92
CA ASN A 176 30.05 -1.83 18.80
C ASN A 176 29.20 -2.84 18.02
N LEU A 177 29.77 -4.00 17.75
CA LEU A 177 29.05 -5.09 17.10
C LEU A 177 28.10 -5.81 18.09
N ASN A 178 26.81 -5.69 17.87
CA ASN A 178 25.81 -6.45 18.59
C ASN A 178 25.77 -7.93 18.12
N ARG A 179 24.95 -8.76 18.76
CA ARG A 179 24.87 -10.19 18.47
C ARG A 179 24.38 -10.44 17.03
N ASN A 180 23.36 -9.72 16.60
CA ASN A 180 22.77 -9.90 15.27
C ASN A 180 23.77 -9.56 14.16
N MET A 181 24.57 -8.49 14.34
CA MET A 181 25.65 -8.10 13.43
C MET A 181 26.73 -9.19 13.31
N LYS A 182 27.10 -9.84 14.43
CA LYS A 182 28.08 -10.93 14.44
C LYS A 182 27.56 -12.17 13.75
N ASP A 183 26.27 -12.51 13.97
CA ASP A 183 25.63 -13.63 13.32
C ASP A 183 25.50 -13.37 11.82
N TYR A 184 25.09 -12.16 11.39
CA TYR A 184 25.07 -11.74 9.99
C TYR A 184 26.44 -11.85 9.31
N ILE A 185 27.51 -11.37 9.96
CA ILE A 185 28.88 -11.50 9.41
C ILE A 185 29.22 -12.96 9.16
N LYS A 186 28.95 -13.84 10.13
CA LYS A 186 29.24 -15.27 10.03
C LYS A 186 28.49 -15.94 8.88
N GLU A 187 27.21 -15.65 8.75
CA GLU A 187 26.36 -16.17 7.67
C GLU A 187 26.83 -15.65 6.30
N SER A 188 27.13 -14.36 6.22
CA SER A 188 27.65 -13.71 5.02
C SER A 188 29.01 -14.26 4.60
N GLU A 189 29.90 -14.57 5.54
CA GLU A 189 31.18 -15.21 5.24
C GLU A 189 31.02 -16.65 4.74
N GLN A 190 29.98 -17.37 5.21
CA GLN A 190 29.66 -18.69 4.67
C GLN A 190 29.09 -18.57 3.26
N TYR A 191 28.13 -17.68 3.05
CA TYR A 191 27.54 -17.42 1.74
C TYR A 191 28.58 -16.98 0.70
N LEU A 192 29.57 -16.18 1.11
CA LEU A 192 30.68 -15.79 0.26
C LEU A 192 31.50 -16.99 -0.25
N LYS A 193 31.70 -18.04 0.56
CA LYS A 193 32.37 -19.28 0.13
C LYS A 193 31.52 -20.05 -0.87
N ASP A 194 30.20 -20.07 -0.67
CA ASP A 194 29.28 -20.75 -1.57
C ASP A 194 29.20 -20.02 -2.92
N LEU A 195 29.18 -18.69 -2.94
CA LEU A 195 29.29 -17.89 -4.16
C LEU A 195 30.62 -18.14 -4.91
N GLN A 196 31.75 -18.19 -4.19
CA GLN A 196 33.06 -18.49 -4.79
C GLN A 196 33.11 -19.88 -5.43
N LYS A 197 32.37 -20.84 -4.88
CA LYS A 197 32.25 -22.19 -5.47
C LYS A 197 31.34 -22.13 -6.71
N GLN A 198 30.19 -21.46 -6.63
CA GLN A 198 29.28 -21.29 -7.76
C GLN A 198 29.96 -20.58 -8.94
N TYR A 199 30.79 -19.59 -8.68
CA TYR A 199 31.54 -18.85 -9.70
C TYR A 199 32.39 -19.74 -10.61
N GLN A 200 32.94 -20.86 -10.10
CA GLN A 200 33.79 -21.76 -10.89
C GLN A 200 33.03 -22.44 -12.02
N ASP A 201 31.76 -22.80 -11.76
CA ASP A 201 30.92 -23.55 -12.70
C ASP A 201 29.91 -22.62 -13.45
N ALA A 202 29.88 -21.34 -13.11
CA ALA A 202 28.95 -20.39 -13.70
C ALA A 202 29.33 -20.07 -15.17
N PRO A 203 28.35 -19.89 -16.04
CA PRO A 203 28.58 -19.46 -17.43
C PRO A 203 29.02 -17.98 -17.49
N GLU A 204 29.71 -17.62 -18.55
CA GLU A 204 30.03 -16.20 -18.84
C GLU A 204 28.78 -15.39 -19.18
N GLU A 205 27.85 -15.99 -19.91
CA GLU A 205 26.57 -15.38 -20.33
C GLU A 205 25.43 -16.36 -20.05
N ARG A 206 24.23 -15.81 -19.76
CA ARG A 206 23.01 -16.61 -19.63
C ARG A 206 22.63 -17.18 -20.98
N ALA A 207 22.26 -18.47 -21.01
CA ALA A 207 21.66 -19.04 -22.20
C ALA A 207 20.31 -18.36 -22.47
N LYS A 208 20.09 -17.96 -23.74
CA LYS A 208 18.87 -17.35 -24.24
C LYS A 208 18.22 -18.30 -25.23
N THR A 209 17.03 -18.80 -24.91
CA THR A 209 16.24 -19.61 -25.83
C THR A 209 15.17 -18.72 -26.48
N PRO A 210 15.05 -18.70 -27.82
CA PRO A 210 13.99 -17.92 -28.48
C PRO A 210 12.63 -18.26 -27.88
N ALA A 211 11.85 -17.22 -27.59
CA ALA A 211 10.54 -17.32 -26.94
C ALA A 211 9.45 -16.71 -27.85
N THR A 212 8.20 -16.99 -27.50
CA THR A 212 7.02 -16.31 -28.05
C THR A 212 6.37 -15.42 -26.99
N LEU A 213 5.43 -14.60 -27.42
CA LEU A 213 4.63 -13.74 -26.53
C LEU A 213 3.29 -14.40 -26.16
N ASP A 214 3.22 -15.73 -26.24
CA ASP A 214 2.03 -16.48 -25.88
C ASP A 214 2.04 -16.80 -24.37
N PHE A 215 0.85 -16.76 -23.76
CA PHE A 215 0.69 -17.20 -22.37
C PHE A 215 1.02 -18.69 -22.21
N LEU A 216 1.72 -19.01 -21.15
CA LEU A 216 2.04 -20.37 -20.72
C LEU A 216 1.27 -20.69 -19.45
N ASP A 217 0.56 -21.81 -19.46
CA ASP A 217 -0.10 -22.36 -18.26
C ASP A 217 0.93 -22.72 -17.19
N THR A 218 0.70 -22.30 -15.98
CA THR A 218 1.49 -22.66 -14.78
C THR A 218 0.57 -23.11 -13.66
N GLU A 219 1.14 -23.63 -12.56
CA GLU A 219 0.34 -24.02 -11.39
C GLU A 219 -0.44 -22.86 -10.77
N ASP A 220 0.07 -21.63 -10.91
CA ASP A 220 -0.52 -20.41 -10.32
C ASP A 220 -1.28 -19.54 -11.34
N GLY A 221 -1.58 -20.06 -12.54
CA GLY A 221 -2.25 -19.35 -13.62
C GLY A 221 -1.41 -19.21 -14.88
N GLU A 222 -1.81 -18.30 -15.77
CA GLU A 222 -1.13 -18.06 -17.04
C GLU A 222 -0.03 -17.01 -16.91
N ARG A 223 1.13 -17.21 -17.54
CA ARG A 223 2.27 -16.29 -17.48
C ARG A 223 2.97 -16.11 -18.81
N ILE A 224 3.50 -14.90 -19.01
CA ILE A 224 4.55 -14.58 -19.99
C ILE A 224 5.71 -14.02 -19.18
N GLU A 225 6.87 -14.63 -19.30
CA GLU A 225 8.10 -14.16 -18.66
C GLU A 225 9.25 -14.27 -19.66
N ILE A 226 9.57 -13.16 -20.27
CA ILE A 226 10.59 -13.08 -21.34
C ILE A 226 11.52 -11.90 -21.12
N VAL A 227 12.64 -11.95 -21.81
CA VAL A 227 13.55 -10.83 -21.97
C VAL A 227 13.65 -10.44 -23.44
N ALA A 228 13.86 -9.15 -23.70
CA ALA A 228 14.03 -8.62 -25.04
C ALA A 228 15.39 -7.95 -25.19
N ASP A 229 16.02 -8.13 -26.34
CA ASP A 229 17.26 -7.44 -26.69
C ASP A 229 16.92 -6.14 -27.44
N LEU A 230 16.94 -5.04 -26.71
CA LEU A 230 16.67 -3.70 -27.24
C LEU A 230 17.91 -3.03 -27.84
N GLY A 231 19.01 -3.76 -28.02
CA GLY A 231 20.28 -3.24 -28.53
C GLY A 231 21.06 -2.37 -27.53
N LYS A 232 20.76 -2.50 -26.26
CA LYS A 232 21.50 -1.89 -25.13
C LYS A 232 22.40 -2.96 -24.47
N GLU A 233 23.24 -2.55 -23.53
CA GLU A 233 24.13 -3.47 -22.81
C GLU A 233 23.34 -4.52 -22.02
N ASP A 234 22.18 -4.13 -21.48
CA ASP A 234 21.27 -5.01 -20.74
C ASP A 234 20.03 -5.37 -21.55
N VAL A 235 19.43 -6.49 -21.21
CA VAL A 235 18.14 -6.91 -21.76
C VAL A 235 16.99 -6.31 -20.96
N ALA A 236 15.87 -6.06 -21.65
CA ALA A 236 14.66 -5.63 -20.99
C ALA A 236 13.83 -6.83 -20.50
N ASP A 237 13.35 -6.78 -19.27
CA ASP A 237 12.36 -7.71 -18.74
C ASP A 237 10.95 -7.32 -19.21
N PHE A 238 10.14 -8.32 -19.60
CA PHE A 238 8.75 -8.13 -19.99
C PHE A 238 7.91 -9.29 -19.49
N ARG A 239 6.96 -8.99 -18.60
CA ARG A 239 6.22 -10.03 -17.87
C ARG A 239 4.73 -9.72 -17.81
N PHE A 240 3.92 -10.76 -17.94
CA PHE A 240 2.51 -10.77 -17.61
C PHE A 240 2.21 -11.98 -16.73
N ALA A 241 1.24 -11.83 -15.84
CA ALA A 241 0.64 -12.93 -15.13
C ALA A 241 -0.86 -12.71 -14.97
N ASN A 242 -1.64 -13.75 -15.19
CA ASN A 242 -3.04 -13.86 -14.86
C ASN A 242 -3.18 -14.94 -13.79
N THR A 243 -3.38 -14.54 -12.55
CA THR A 243 -3.62 -15.47 -11.44
C THR A 243 -5.08 -15.41 -11.04
N ASP A 244 -5.53 -16.38 -10.25
CA ASP A 244 -6.92 -16.42 -9.74
C ASP A 244 -7.27 -15.18 -8.90
N GLN A 245 -6.26 -14.49 -8.37
CA GLN A 245 -6.44 -13.36 -7.47
C GLN A 245 -6.20 -11.99 -8.12
N ALA A 246 -5.28 -11.91 -9.06
CA ALA A 246 -4.89 -10.63 -9.65
C ALA A 246 -4.11 -10.79 -10.96
N GLY A 247 -4.29 -9.80 -11.85
CA GLY A 247 -3.40 -9.59 -12.98
C GLY A 247 -2.11 -8.87 -12.55
N TYR A 248 -1.06 -9.09 -13.31
CA TYR A 248 0.22 -8.40 -13.14
C TYR A 248 0.87 -8.15 -14.51
N PHE A 249 1.38 -6.94 -14.69
CA PHE A 249 2.24 -6.57 -15.81
C PHE A 249 3.49 -5.88 -15.31
N SER A 250 4.64 -6.18 -15.90
CA SER A 250 5.85 -5.37 -15.74
C SER A 250 6.69 -5.32 -17.01
N PHE A 251 7.22 -4.14 -17.25
CA PHE A 251 8.30 -3.88 -18.19
C PHE A 251 9.43 -3.19 -17.44
N SER A 252 10.65 -3.65 -17.56
CA SER A 252 11.82 -2.98 -17.01
C SER A 252 12.99 -3.06 -17.99
N ASN A 253 13.57 -1.91 -18.29
CA ASN A 253 14.74 -1.75 -19.15
C ASN A 253 15.92 -1.17 -18.36
N CYS A 254 15.97 -1.49 -17.08
CA CYS A 254 16.99 -1.00 -16.14
C CYS A 254 18.15 -1.97 -15.96
N GLY A 255 18.10 -3.15 -16.61
CA GLY A 255 19.08 -4.23 -16.39
C GLY A 255 18.94 -4.86 -15.01
N VAL A 256 20.07 -5.19 -14.37
CA VAL A 256 20.09 -5.79 -13.01
C VAL A 256 19.83 -4.79 -11.88
N GLY A 257 19.70 -3.52 -12.18
CA GLY A 257 19.35 -2.47 -11.21
C GLY A 257 17.88 -2.08 -11.34
N HIS A 258 17.43 -1.29 -10.39
CA HIS A 258 16.13 -0.64 -10.44
C HIS A 258 16.24 0.75 -9.88
N TYR A 259 15.32 1.63 -10.25
CA TYR A 259 15.21 2.93 -9.61
C TYR A 259 14.40 2.78 -8.33
N SER A 260 14.91 3.37 -7.27
CA SER A 260 14.17 3.51 -6.02
C SER A 260 13.72 4.95 -5.88
N ALA A 261 12.42 5.16 -5.73
CA ALA A 261 11.84 6.48 -5.48
C ALA A 261 11.82 6.75 -3.97
N TRP A 262 12.33 7.89 -3.56
CA TRP A 262 12.44 8.26 -2.15
C TRP A 262 12.15 9.75 -1.95
N GLY A 263 11.58 10.08 -0.80
CA GLY A 263 11.46 11.44 -0.33
C GLY A 263 10.13 12.11 -0.67
N ALA A 264 10.10 13.44 -0.62
CA ALA A 264 8.92 14.22 -0.93
C ALA A 264 8.60 14.21 -2.44
N PRO A 265 7.34 14.38 -2.82
CA PRO A 265 6.97 14.56 -4.21
C PRO A 265 7.76 15.68 -4.89
N VAL A 266 8.13 15.46 -6.15
CA VAL A 266 8.88 16.42 -6.95
C VAL A 266 8.01 17.63 -7.26
N THR A 267 8.59 18.82 -7.07
CA THR A 267 8.02 20.08 -7.53
C THR A 267 8.90 20.66 -8.65
N ASP A 268 8.35 21.55 -9.48
CA ASP A 268 9.07 22.21 -10.58
C ASP A 268 10.35 22.94 -10.16
N THR A 269 10.52 23.15 -8.86
CA THR A 269 11.66 23.87 -8.29
C THR A 269 12.83 22.98 -7.86
N LEU A 270 12.67 21.65 -7.89
CA LEU A 270 13.73 20.74 -7.49
C LEU A 270 14.72 20.52 -8.65
N PRO A 271 16.01 20.81 -8.45
CA PRO A 271 17.02 20.53 -9.46
C PRO A 271 17.17 19.00 -9.60
N THR A 272 17.08 18.53 -10.82
CA THR A 272 17.39 17.15 -11.18
C THR A 272 18.66 17.14 -12.03
N GLY A 273 19.44 16.08 -11.96
CA GLY A 273 20.56 15.84 -12.87
C GLY A 273 20.12 15.47 -14.28
N MET A 274 18.82 15.35 -14.52
CA MET A 274 18.23 14.98 -15.80
C MET A 274 18.19 16.15 -16.78
N THR A 275 18.26 15.82 -18.07
CA THR A 275 18.07 16.76 -19.18
C THR A 275 16.61 16.86 -19.58
N MET A 276 15.82 15.79 -19.41
CA MET A 276 14.37 15.77 -19.63
C MET A 276 13.67 16.57 -18.52
N THR A 277 12.81 17.50 -18.90
CA THR A 277 12.01 18.27 -17.96
C THR A 277 10.87 17.45 -17.37
N LEU A 278 10.37 17.80 -16.18
CA LEU A 278 9.21 17.17 -15.59
C LEU A 278 7.99 17.22 -16.53
N SER A 279 7.79 18.32 -17.25
CA SER A 279 6.67 18.46 -18.20
C SER A 279 6.78 17.47 -19.38
N GLU A 280 8.00 17.27 -19.93
CA GLU A 280 8.22 16.30 -21.01
C GLU A 280 8.04 14.87 -20.51
N ALA A 281 8.57 14.54 -19.33
CA ALA A 281 8.39 13.23 -18.69
C ALA A 281 6.91 12.94 -18.40
N THR A 282 6.18 13.95 -17.87
CA THR A 282 4.72 13.87 -17.62
C THR A 282 3.95 13.57 -18.92
N ALA A 283 4.26 14.29 -20.00
CA ALA A 283 3.61 14.05 -21.30
C ALA A 283 3.92 12.64 -21.83
N LEU A 284 5.14 12.13 -21.63
CA LEU A 284 5.54 10.81 -22.06
C LEU A 284 4.81 9.71 -21.23
N ALA A 285 4.70 9.88 -19.91
CA ALA A 285 3.97 8.95 -19.04
C ALA A 285 2.47 8.91 -19.38
N ALA A 286 1.85 10.07 -19.59
CA ALA A 286 0.45 10.14 -19.99
C ALA A 286 0.22 9.52 -21.39
N GLY A 287 1.07 9.84 -22.37
CA GLY A 287 1.01 9.25 -23.70
C GLY A 287 1.19 7.72 -23.72
N CYS A 288 2.00 7.18 -22.80
CA CYS A 288 2.13 5.74 -22.62
C CYS A 288 0.79 5.10 -22.22
N LEU A 289 0.08 5.66 -21.26
CA LEU A 289 -1.22 5.13 -20.84
C LEU A 289 -2.22 5.14 -22.00
N ASP A 290 -2.27 6.23 -22.77
CA ASP A 290 -3.15 6.36 -23.93
C ASP A 290 -2.81 5.30 -25.02
N ASP A 291 -1.53 5.15 -25.37
CA ASP A 291 -1.08 4.17 -26.36
C ASP A 291 -1.34 2.72 -25.93
N LEU A 292 -1.24 2.44 -24.64
CA LEU A 292 -1.55 1.12 -24.08
C LEU A 292 -3.05 0.89 -23.89
N GLY A 293 -3.89 1.93 -24.02
CA GLY A 293 -5.33 1.87 -23.78
C GLY A 293 -5.67 1.68 -22.30
N VAL A 294 -4.87 2.24 -21.41
CA VAL A 294 -5.12 2.26 -19.96
C VAL A 294 -5.97 3.48 -19.64
N GLU A 295 -7.25 3.25 -19.47
CA GLU A 295 -8.24 4.32 -19.24
C GLU A 295 -8.43 4.63 -17.74
N ASN A 296 -8.94 5.84 -17.49
CA ASN A 296 -9.34 6.26 -16.13
C ASN A 296 -8.19 6.24 -15.10
N MET A 297 -6.97 6.49 -15.54
CA MET A 297 -5.81 6.72 -14.70
C MET A 297 -5.38 8.18 -14.78
N GLN A 298 -4.93 8.72 -13.67
CA GLN A 298 -4.30 10.03 -13.61
C GLN A 298 -3.02 9.96 -12.79
N ILE A 299 -2.10 10.88 -13.02
CA ILE A 299 -0.91 11.03 -12.18
C ILE A 299 -1.35 11.55 -10.80
N ASP A 300 -1.03 10.81 -9.76
CA ASP A 300 -1.31 11.17 -8.37
C ASP A 300 -0.12 11.88 -7.73
N ALA A 301 1.07 11.29 -7.88
CA ALA A 301 2.31 11.86 -7.36
C ALA A 301 3.48 11.60 -8.31
N VAL A 302 4.48 12.46 -8.22
CA VAL A 302 5.74 12.28 -8.93
C VAL A 302 6.86 12.35 -7.92
N TYR A 303 7.69 11.34 -7.88
CA TYR A 303 8.85 11.26 -7.00
C TYR A 303 10.13 11.30 -7.82
N TYR A 304 11.20 11.62 -7.12
CA TYR A 304 12.53 11.55 -7.67
C TYR A 304 13.14 10.18 -7.36
N GLY A 305 13.55 9.46 -8.40
CA GLY A 305 14.16 8.15 -8.27
C GLY A 305 15.64 8.17 -8.59
N GLN A 306 16.43 7.44 -7.83
CA GLN A 306 17.82 7.17 -8.13
C GLN A 306 18.00 5.70 -8.50
N TYR A 307 18.73 5.45 -9.59
CA TYR A 307 19.12 4.10 -9.96
C TYR A 307 20.11 3.56 -8.93
N GLY A 308 19.78 2.47 -8.34
CA GLY A 308 20.64 1.82 -7.37
C GLY A 308 20.17 0.40 -7.13
N GLY A 309 21.09 -0.54 -7.10
CA GLY A 309 20.85 -1.85 -6.54
C GLY A 309 21.73 -2.00 -5.31
N MET A 310 21.16 -2.37 -4.15
CA MET A 310 21.87 -2.73 -2.92
C MET A 310 23.27 -2.15 -2.73
N GLY A 311 23.38 -0.83 -2.52
CA GLY A 311 24.64 -0.14 -2.20
C GLY A 311 25.44 0.41 -3.39
N LEU A 312 24.91 0.33 -4.61
CA LEU A 312 25.47 1.04 -5.75
C LEU A 312 24.86 2.45 -5.81
N LYS A 313 25.68 3.49 -5.66
CA LYS A 313 25.30 4.85 -6.05
C LYS A 313 25.52 4.97 -7.55
N SER A 314 24.44 5.26 -8.28
CA SER A 314 24.51 5.61 -9.70
C SER A 314 24.20 7.08 -9.89
N ASP A 315 24.81 7.68 -10.91
CA ASP A 315 24.48 9.05 -11.34
C ASP A 315 23.20 9.08 -12.21
N ARG A 316 22.56 7.92 -12.44
CA ARG A 316 21.30 7.83 -13.21
C ARG A 316 20.13 8.16 -12.29
N GLU A 317 19.26 9.00 -12.79
CA GLU A 317 18.09 9.51 -12.09
C GLU A 317 16.86 9.34 -12.96
N CYS A 318 15.67 9.28 -12.36
CA CYS A 318 14.41 9.21 -13.09
C CYS A 318 13.30 9.99 -12.38
N TYR A 319 12.23 10.27 -13.09
CA TYR A 319 10.94 10.61 -12.52
C TYR A 319 10.13 9.32 -12.33
N HIS A 320 9.62 9.12 -11.13
CA HIS A 320 8.72 8.01 -10.79
C HIS A 320 7.32 8.58 -10.64
N PHE A 321 6.45 8.20 -11.57
CA PHE A 321 5.05 8.61 -11.60
C PHE A 321 4.19 7.55 -10.97
N GLU A 322 3.54 7.84 -9.86
CA GLU A 322 2.47 7.02 -9.31
C GLU A 322 1.13 7.42 -9.92
N MET A 323 0.38 6.42 -10.33
CA MET A 323 -0.91 6.61 -10.96
C MET A 323 -2.04 6.29 -9.97
N LYS A 324 -3.14 7.03 -10.12
CA LYS A 324 -4.37 6.86 -9.34
C LYS A 324 -5.53 6.61 -10.27
N ARG A 325 -6.30 5.57 -9.99
CA ARG A 325 -7.51 5.29 -10.76
C ARG A 325 -8.62 6.28 -10.41
N LEU A 326 -9.33 6.71 -11.44
CA LEU A 326 -10.62 7.38 -11.33
C LEU A 326 -11.73 6.37 -11.57
N PHE A 327 -12.53 6.10 -10.56
CA PHE A 327 -13.67 5.20 -10.66
C PHE A 327 -14.96 6.01 -10.69
N TYR A 328 -15.63 6.05 -11.83
CA TYR A 328 -16.76 6.97 -12.10
C TYR A 328 -16.39 8.45 -11.88
N GLY A 329 -15.16 8.85 -12.19
CA GLY A 329 -14.65 10.21 -11.94
C GLY A 329 -14.30 10.49 -10.48
N ILE A 330 -14.36 9.48 -9.60
CA ILE A 330 -14.03 9.56 -8.19
C ILE A 330 -12.66 8.93 -7.97
N PRO A 331 -11.71 9.60 -7.31
CA PRO A 331 -10.40 9.03 -7.03
C PRO A 331 -10.52 7.78 -6.15
N VAL A 332 -9.81 6.71 -6.53
CA VAL A 332 -9.55 5.59 -5.62
C VAL A 332 -8.52 6.05 -4.60
N THR A 333 -8.72 5.75 -3.33
CA THR A 333 -7.81 6.20 -2.26
C THR A 333 -6.40 5.65 -2.46
N ARG A 334 -5.42 6.37 -1.93
CA ARG A 334 -4.01 5.95 -1.98
C ARG A 334 -3.81 4.57 -1.35
N ILE A 335 -2.73 3.92 -1.78
CA ILE A 335 -2.36 2.57 -1.36
C ILE A 335 -1.68 2.61 0.00
N ASP A 336 -0.84 3.62 0.22
CA ASP A 336 0.02 3.68 1.39
C ASP A 336 -0.76 3.98 2.67
N ALA A 337 -0.74 3.03 3.58
CA ALA A 337 -1.15 3.24 4.95
C ALA A 337 0.06 3.65 5.80
N ALA A 338 -0.17 4.51 6.78
CA ALA A 338 0.81 4.74 7.81
C ALA A 338 0.93 3.48 8.66
N THR A 339 1.85 2.62 8.31
CA THR A 339 2.20 1.52 9.20
C THR A 339 2.98 2.07 10.38
N PRO A 340 2.65 1.68 11.62
CA PRO A 340 3.54 1.91 12.74
C PRO A 340 4.89 1.26 12.39
N ASN A 341 5.97 1.88 12.79
CA ASN A 341 7.31 1.35 12.51
C ASN A 341 7.50 0.06 13.31
N ASP A 342 7.24 -1.07 12.68
CA ASP A 342 6.88 -2.36 13.28
C ASP A 342 8.08 -3.23 13.55
N GLY A 343 9.23 -2.62 13.59
CA GLY A 343 10.46 -3.38 13.78
C GLY A 343 10.46 -4.31 14.98
N ASP A 344 9.62 -4.10 16.00
CA ASP A 344 9.75 -4.82 17.26
C ASP A 344 8.45 -4.98 18.09
N ASP A 345 7.24 -4.81 17.54
CA ASP A 345 6.02 -5.10 18.30
C ASP A 345 5.50 -6.52 18.03
N PRO A 346 5.77 -7.48 18.94
CA PRO A 346 5.29 -8.85 18.80
C PRO A 346 3.76 -8.98 18.95
N SER A 347 3.03 -7.88 19.27
CA SER A 347 1.57 -7.88 19.33
C SER A 347 0.91 -7.72 17.97
N MET A 348 1.67 -7.33 16.94
CA MET A 348 1.28 -7.27 15.54
C MET A 348 1.51 -8.61 14.82
N GLU A 349 1.49 -9.72 15.53
CA GLU A 349 1.33 -11.01 14.87
C GLU A 349 0.05 -10.95 14.02
N ALA A 350 0.21 -11.10 12.71
CA ALA A 350 -0.91 -11.35 11.81
C ALA A 350 -1.84 -12.39 12.46
N PRO A 351 -3.16 -12.21 12.41
CA PRO A 351 -4.06 -13.19 12.97
C PRO A 351 -3.64 -14.58 12.48
N LYS A 352 -3.36 -15.50 13.41
CA LYS A 352 -2.83 -16.86 13.11
C LYS A 352 -3.72 -17.67 12.14
N GLU A 353 -4.87 -17.12 11.80
CA GLU A 353 -5.90 -17.71 10.97
C GLU A 353 -6.02 -17.04 9.58
N ALA A 354 -5.32 -15.94 9.31
CA ALA A 354 -5.29 -15.35 7.99
C ALA A 354 -4.26 -16.12 7.14
N GLU A 355 -4.74 -17.01 6.31
CA GLU A 355 -3.92 -17.52 5.21
C GLU A 355 -3.55 -16.32 4.33
N TYR A 356 -2.30 -16.21 3.92
CA TYR A 356 -1.77 -15.13 3.04
C TYR A 356 -2.54 -14.96 1.71
N THR A 357 -3.46 -15.85 1.43
CA THR A 357 -4.34 -15.86 0.25
C THR A 357 -5.46 -14.83 0.31
N ASP A 358 -5.78 -14.28 1.50
CA ASP A 358 -6.95 -13.41 1.69
C ASP A 358 -6.59 -11.91 1.74
N VAL A 359 -5.34 -11.55 1.48
CA VAL A 359 -4.90 -10.15 1.46
C VAL A 359 -5.42 -9.45 0.21
N VAL A 360 -6.18 -8.38 0.40
CA VAL A 360 -6.62 -7.52 -0.70
C VAL A 360 -5.41 -6.75 -1.24
N ARG A 361 -4.86 -7.18 -2.37
CA ARG A 361 -3.79 -6.44 -3.03
C ARG A 361 -4.38 -5.18 -3.65
N PRO A 362 -3.93 -3.98 -3.27
CA PRO A 362 -4.37 -2.75 -3.91
C PRO A 362 -3.92 -2.74 -5.37
N GLU A 363 -4.69 -2.06 -6.22
CA GLU A 363 -4.22 -1.74 -7.55
C GLU A 363 -3.09 -0.72 -7.46
N TRP A 364 -1.97 -1.02 -8.07
CA TRP A 364 -0.83 -0.14 -8.09
C TRP A 364 -0.23 -0.08 -9.50
N LEU A 365 -0.14 1.12 -10.05
CA LEU A 365 0.48 1.39 -11.33
C LEU A 365 1.48 2.51 -11.17
N PHE A 366 2.71 2.27 -11.60
CA PHE A 366 3.71 3.32 -11.72
C PHE A 366 4.43 3.27 -13.08
N ILE A 367 4.97 4.41 -13.46
CA ILE A 367 5.83 4.56 -14.66
C ILE A 367 7.09 5.31 -14.25
N GLN A 368 8.25 4.80 -14.65
CA GLN A 368 9.53 5.49 -14.46
C GLN A 368 10.08 5.98 -15.79
N VAL A 369 10.52 7.24 -15.79
CA VAL A 369 10.99 7.94 -16.99
C VAL A 369 12.36 8.54 -16.70
N ASP A 370 13.37 8.18 -17.50
CA ASP A 370 14.69 8.81 -17.51
C ASP A 370 14.95 9.54 -18.84
N ASP A 371 16.15 10.08 -19.01
CA ASP A 371 16.55 10.78 -20.25
C ASP A 371 16.48 9.91 -21.53
N THR A 372 16.35 8.59 -21.40
CA THR A 372 16.23 7.66 -22.54
C THR A 372 14.76 7.30 -22.86
N GLY A 373 13.82 7.74 -22.04
CA GLY A 373 12.39 7.47 -22.17
C GLY A 373 11.83 6.65 -21.00
N ILE A 374 10.78 5.87 -21.24
CA ILE A 374 10.20 4.99 -20.23
C ILE A 374 11.14 3.81 -20.01
N VAL A 375 11.55 3.62 -18.75
CA VAL A 375 12.51 2.59 -18.36
C VAL A 375 11.91 1.52 -17.46
N ASP A 376 10.80 1.82 -16.80
CA ASP A 376 10.06 0.86 -15.98
C ASP A 376 8.58 1.20 -15.98
N MET A 377 7.74 0.17 -15.98
CA MET A 377 6.31 0.26 -15.74
C MET A 377 5.84 -0.99 -15.06
N GLN A 378 5.11 -0.82 -13.98
CA GLN A 378 4.49 -1.93 -13.27
C GLN A 378 3.00 -1.65 -13.06
N TRP A 379 2.17 -2.66 -13.30
CA TRP A 379 0.75 -2.60 -13.01
C TRP A 379 0.34 -3.87 -12.28
N THR A 380 0.04 -3.71 -11.00
CA THR A 380 -0.29 -4.80 -10.10
C THR A 380 -1.77 -4.76 -9.76
N ALA A 381 -2.39 -5.91 -9.74
CA ALA A 381 -3.76 -6.12 -9.30
C ALA A 381 -4.81 -5.16 -9.93
N PRO A 382 -4.77 -4.94 -11.27
CA PRO A 382 -5.84 -4.22 -11.94
C PRO A 382 -7.18 -4.93 -11.75
N PHE A 383 -8.25 -4.16 -11.80
CA PHE A 383 -9.61 -4.69 -11.66
C PHE A 383 -10.54 -4.13 -12.73
N GLU A 384 -11.62 -4.83 -12.96
CA GLU A 384 -12.72 -4.44 -13.83
C GLU A 384 -14.03 -4.42 -13.06
N GLU A 385 -14.97 -3.62 -13.55
CA GLU A 385 -16.36 -3.67 -13.10
C GLU A 385 -16.98 -5.00 -13.47
N ASP A 386 -17.69 -5.62 -12.52
CA ASP A 386 -18.47 -6.82 -12.75
C ASP A 386 -19.98 -6.50 -12.76
N GLU A 387 -20.48 -5.89 -11.67
CA GLU A 387 -21.89 -5.54 -11.52
C GLU A 387 -22.05 -4.25 -10.71
N VAL A 388 -22.89 -3.32 -11.17
CA VAL A 388 -23.29 -2.14 -10.41
C VAL A 388 -24.30 -2.54 -9.34
N LEU A 389 -23.89 -2.60 -8.08
CA LEU A 389 -24.76 -2.95 -6.95
C LEU A 389 -25.72 -1.80 -6.59
N SER A 390 -25.22 -0.57 -6.68
CA SER A 390 -26.02 0.65 -6.54
C SER A 390 -25.33 1.80 -7.27
N GLN A 391 -26.10 2.63 -7.99
CA GLN A 391 -25.59 3.82 -8.64
C GLN A 391 -25.49 5.04 -7.71
N ASN A 392 -26.16 5.00 -6.55
CA ASN A 392 -26.21 6.12 -5.61
C ASN A 392 -26.48 5.60 -4.20
N VAL A 393 -25.40 5.29 -3.48
CA VAL A 393 -25.50 4.83 -2.09
C VAL A 393 -25.80 5.99 -1.14
N THR A 394 -26.51 5.70 -0.05
CA THR A 394 -26.72 6.64 1.03
C THR A 394 -25.47 6.67 1.91
N LEU A 395 -24.93 7.86 2.13
CA LEU A 395 -23.73 8.05 2.96
C LEU A 395 -24.11 8.59 4.33
N LEU A 396 -23.29 8.29 5.33
CA LEU A 396 -23.37 8.88 6.66
C LEU A 396 -22.98 10.38 6.61
N PRO A 397 -23.52 11.20 7.53
CA PRO A 397 -23.09 12.57 7.72
C PRO A 397 -21.62 12.67 8.12
N PHE A 398 -20.95 13.76 7.72
CA PHE A 398 -19.52 13.96 7.95
C PHE A 398 -19.12 13.94 9.43
N ASP A 399 -19.95 14.50 10.32
CA ASP A 399 -19.71 14.52 11.76
C ASP A 399 -19.70 13.10 12.39
N GLU A 400 -20.56 12.20 11.91
CA GLU A 400 -20.55 10.80 12.32
C GLU A 400 -19.26 10.09 11.84
N ILE A 401 -18.84 10.35 10.62
CA ILE A 401 -17.60 9.81 10.04
C ILE A 401 -16.37 10.26 10.86
N VAL A 402 -16.27 11.55 11.16
CA VAL A 402 -15.18 12.09 11.96
C VAL A 402 -15.15 11.47 13.36
N GLN A 403 -16.31 11.28 14.00
CA GLN A 403 -16.35 10.63 15.31
C GLN A 403 -15.83 9.19 15.24
N LYS A 404 -16.24 8.43 14.22
CA LYS A 404 -15.73 7.07 14.00
C LYS A 404 -14.23 7.03 13.69
N ALA A 405 -13.72 8.00 12.94
CA ALA A 405 -12.29 8.13 12.70
C ALA A 405 -11.51 8.39 14.00
N LYS A 406 -12.00 9.30 14.86
CA LYS A 406 -11.39 9.56 16.18
C LYS A 406 -11.36 8.34 17.08
N ASP A 407 -12.41 7.52 17.05
CA ASP A 407 -12.51 6.30 17.85
C ASP A 407 -11.52 5.21 17.37
N ASN A 408 -11.12 5.24 16.09
CA ASN A 408 -10.32 4.20 15.45
C ASN A 408 -8.84 4.59 15.20
N ILE A 409 -8.50 5.87 15.09
CA ILE A 409 -7.14 6.31 14.74
C ILE A 409 -6.06 5.87 15.73
N PHE A 410 -6.43 5.57 16.97
CA PHE A 410 -5.51 5.11 18.02
C PHE A 410 -5.22 3.61 18.01
N PHE A 411 -5.98 2.83 17.23
CA PHE A 411 -5.79 1.37 17.17
C PHE A 411 -4.62 0.95 16.27
N GLN A 412 -4.01 1.89 15.57
CA GLN A 412 -2.90 1.61 14.68
C GLN A 412 -1.55 1.55 15.42
N GLY A 413 -1.38 0.64 16.40
CA GLY A 413 -0.07 0.18 16.85
C GLY A 413 0.89 1.15 17.55
N TYR A 414 0.46 2.36 17.95
CA TYR A 414 1.33 3.33 18.66
C TYR A 414 1.53 3.02 20.17
N SER A 415 1.40 1.76 20.55
CA SER A 415 1.35 1.36 21.97
C SER A 415 2.71 1.03 22.59
N ALA A 416 3.82 1.07 21.84
CA ALA A 416 5.14 0.79 22.41
C ALA A 416 5.45 1.67 23.62
N SER A 417 5.87 1.06 24.71
CA SER A 417 6.02 1.71 26.02
C SER A 417 6.99 2.90 26.03
N ASN A 418 7.83 3.04 25.01
CA ASN A 418 8.87 4.05 24.88
C ASN A 418 8.67 4.96 23.66
N CYS A 419 7.46 4.98 23.08
CA CYS A 419 7.12 5.79 21.93
C CYS A 419 6.05 6.82 22.28
N THR A 420 6.22 8.06 21.81
CA THR A 420 5.15 9.05 21.71
C THR A 420 5.02 9.47 20.26
N ALA A 421 3.79 9.69 19.82
CA ALA A 421 3.51 10.11 18.45
C ALA A 421 2.56 11.30 18.43
N HIS A 422 2.76 12.20 17.47
CA HIS A 422 1.81 13.23 17.12
C HIS A 422 1.46 13.07 15.63
N VAL A 423 0.22 12.72 15.38
CA VAL A 423 -0.33 12.55 14.03
C VAL A 423 -0.96 13.87 13.60
N HIS A 424 -0.56 14.37 12.45
CA HIS A 424 -1.07 15.59 11.85
C HIS A 424 -1.91 15.24 10.63
N ILE A 425 -3.23 15.28 10.77
CA ILE A 425 -4.14 15.08 9.63
C ILE A 425 -4.22 16.40 8.88
N THR A 426 -3.73 16.40 7.66
CA THR A 426 -3.68 17.57 6.77
C THR A 426 -4.79 17.57 5.73
N ARG A 427 -5.39 16.38 5.48
CA ARG A 427 -6.38 16.17 4.43
C ARG A 427 -7.37 15.07 4.81
N ILE A 428 -8.64 15.27 4.49
CA ILE A 428 -9.72 14.29 4.63
C ILE A 428 -10.39 14.16 3.27
N GLU A 429 -10.29 13.00 2.63
CA GLU A 429 -10.77 12.78 1.26
C GLU A 429 -11.95 11.83 1.21
N LEU A 430 -13.01 12.20 0.50
CA LEU A 430 -14.04 11.28 0.07
C LEU A 430 -13.61 10.66 -1.28
N GLY A 431 -13.27 9.40 -1.27
CA GLY A 431 -12.82 8.64 -2.42
C GLY A 431 -13.50 7.29 -2.52
N MET A 432 -12.94 6.42 -3.36
CA MET A 432 -13.38 5.03 -3.49
C MET A 432 -12.31 4.08 -2.97
N MET A 433 -12.72 2.93 -2.42
CA MET A 433 -11.78 1.89 -2.02
C MET A 433 -12.32 0.50 -2.35
N ARG A 434 -11.42 -0.39 -2.81
CA ARG A 434 -11.73 -1.79 -3.00
C ARG A 434 -11.69 -2.51 -1.66
N ILE A 435 -12.77 -3.16 -1.30
CA ILE A 435 -12.89 -3.99 -0.11
C ILE A 435 -13.30 -5.41 -0.48
N MET A 436 -12.97 -6.38 0.38
CA MET A 436 -13.44 -7.74 0.23
C MET A 436 -14.89 -7.84 0.68
N ARG A 437 -15.71 -8.58 -0.04
CA ARG A 437 -17.09 -8.85 0.37
C ARG A 437 -17.10 -9.82 1.54
N LYS A 438 -17.93 -9.52 2.53
CA LYS A 438 -18.06 -10.35 3.73
C LYS A 438 -18.44 -11.78 3.36
N ASP A 439 -17.78 -12.75 4.02
CA ASP A 439 -18.01 -14.20 3.85
C ASP A 439 -17.91 -14.72 2.40
N LYS A 440 -17.25 -13.92 1.51
CA LYS A 440 -17.03 -14.26 0.10
C LYS A 440 -15.57 -14.03 -0.27
N PRO A 441 -14.66 -14.91 0.15
CA PRO A 441 -13.24 -14.79 -0.19
C PRO A 441 -13.05 -14.69 -1.70
N GLY A 442 -12.20 -13.73 -2.14
CA GLY A 442 -11.94 -13.50 -3.56
C GLY A 442 -13.00 -12.68 -4.31
N GLU A 443 -14.14 -12.34 -3.67
CA GLU A 443 -15.09 -11.38 -4.22
C GLU A 443 -14.84 -9.99 -3.63
N TYR A 444 -14.78 -8.98 -4.49
CA TYR A 444 -14.47 -7.60 -4.10
C TYR A 444 -15.60 -6.66 -4.50
N MET A 445 -15.66 -5.52 -3.81
CA MET A 445 -16.50 -4.39 -4.22
C MET A 445 -15.74 -3.08 -4.06
N MET A 446 -16.10 -2.10 -4.87
CA MET A 446 -15.68 -0.72 -4.75
C MET A 446 -16.77 0.06 -4.00
N VAL A 447 -16.39 0.73 -2.92
CA VAL A 447 -17.32 1.51 -2.08
C VAL A 447 -16.75 2.89 -1.78
N PRO A 448 -17.62 3.89 -1.51
CA PRO A 448 -17.17 5.20 -1.03
C PRO A 448 -16.57 5.10 0.36
N VAL A 449 -15.47 5.80 0.57
CA VAL A 449 -14.78 5.86 1.86
C VAL A 449 -14.31 7.28 2.16
N TRP A 450 -14.19 7.60 3.45
CA TRP A 450 -13.45 8.76 3.92
C TRP A 450 -12.07 8.34 4.39
N ASP A 451 -11.05 8.98 3.83
CA ASP A 451 -9.66 8.72 4.11
C ASP A 451 -9.02 9.90 4.82
N PHE A 452 -8.36 9.65 5.95
CA PHE A 452 -7.73 10.65 6.80
C PHE A 452 -6.22 10.59 6.60
N ILE A 453 -5.69 11.59 5.91
CA ILE A 453 -4.34 11.58 5.34
C ILE A 453 -3.50 12.66 6.03
N GLY A 454 -2.23 12.35 6.26
CA GLY A 454 -1.33 13.29 6.91
C GLY A 454 0.09 12.77 7.07
N ASP A 455 0.73 13.23 8.13
CA ASP A 455 2.08 12.82 8.54
C ASP A 455 2.16 12.62 10.05
N ARG A 456 3.32 12.27 10.55
CA ARG A 456 3.53 11.93 11.95
C ARG A 456 4.90 12.36 12.44
N GLU A 457 4.93 13.04 13.59
CA GLU A 457 6.11 13.18 14.41
C GLU A 457 6.15 12.05 15.44
N GLN A 458 7.22 11.30 15.50
CA GLN A 458 7.39 10.18 16.43
C GLN A 458 8.67 10.34 17.26
N THR A 459 8.55 10.15 18.58
CA THR A 459 9.71 10.12 19.48
C THR A 459 9.90 8.71 20.02
N VAL A 460 11.03 8.09 19.70
CA VAL A 460 11.43 6.76 20.17
C VAL A 460 12.77 6.88 20.90
N TYR A 461 12.83 6.38 22.15
CA TYR A 461 14.03 6.51 23.00
C TYR A 461 14.61 7.93 23.08
N GLY A 462 13.73 8.95 23.05
CA GLY A 462 14.12 10.36 23.14
C GLY A 462 14.71 10.96 21.86
N LYS A 463 14.66 10.24 20.75
CA LYS A 463 14.94 10.78 19.41
C LYS A 463 13.64 11.03 18.70
N THR A 464 13.47 12.23 18.20
CA THR A 464 12.28 12.63 17.42
C THR A 464 12.60 12.56 15.94
N GLU A 465 11.73 11.89 15.19
CA GLU A 465 11.79 11.75 13.75
C GLU A 465 10.45 12.13 13.16
N TRP A 466 10.46 12.79 12.01
CA TRP A 466 9.29 13.10 11.22
C TRP A 466 9.10 12.00 10.18
N LEU A 467 7.92 11.39 10.14
CA LEU A 467 7.61 10.27 9.26
C LEU A 467 6.43 10.62 8.37
N GLY A 468 6.60 10.39 7.07
CA GLY A 468 5.63 10.76 6.05
C GLY A 468 5.88 12.15 5.47
N PHE A 469 5.18 12.43 4.38
CA PHE A 469 5.27 13.66 3.62
C PHE A 469 3.89 14.29 3.40
N GLY A 470 2.97 14.08 4.35
CA GLY A 470 1.59 14.56 4.26
C GLY A 470 0.69 13.69 3.38
N ASP A 471 1.08 12.46 3.09
CA ASP A 471 0.42 11.59 2.12
C ASP A 471 0.08 10.18 2.64
N GLN A 472 0.33 9.90 3.92
CA GLN A 472 0.00 8.61 4.52
C GLN A 472 -1.45 8.58 5.03
N SER A 473 -2.16 7.48 4.79
CA SER A 473 -3.48 7.25 5.38
C SER A 473 -3.38 6.75 6.81
N TYR A 474 -4.00 7.44 7.74
CA TYR A 474 -4.02 7.10 9.17
C TYR A 474 -5.27 6.35 9.59
N VAL A 475 -6.38 6.56 8.94
CA VAL A 475 -7.63 5.82 9.14
C VAL A 475 -8.53 5.95 7.92
N THR A 476 -9.14 4.86 7.53
CA THR A 476 -10.13 4.83 6.45
C THR A 476 -11.47 4.35 7.01
N ILE A 477 -12.52 5.13 6.76
CA ILE A 477 -13.87 4.85 7.25
C ILE A 477 -14.79 4.64 6.06
N ASN A 478 -15.51 3.52 6.03
CA ASN A 478 -16.56 3.28 5.04
C ASN A 478 -17.64 4.36 5.17
N ALA A 479 -17.86 5.10 4.08
CA ALA A 479 -18.78 6.22 4.10
C ALA A 479 -20.27 5.79 4.19
N ILE A 480 -20.58 4.51 3.97
CA ILE A 480 -21.96 3.97 3.95
C ILE A 480 -22.40 3.57 5.36
N ASP A 481 -21.60 2.79 6.09
CA ASP A 481 -21.95 2.22 7.39
C ASP A 481 -21.06 2.69 8.55
N GLY A 482 -19.98 3.41 8.22
CA GLY A 482 -19.02 3.92 9.18
C GLY A 482 -18.11 2.86 9.79
N SER A 483 -17.98 1.70 9.19
CA SER A 483 -17.01 0.70 9.60
C SER A 483 -15.58 1.18 9.32
N HIS A 484 -14.65 0.83 10.21
CA HIS A 484 -13.22 1.03 9.97
C HIS A 484 -12.71 -0.01 8.97
N ILE A 485 -11.98 0.43 7.97
CA ILE A 485 -11.37 -0.45 6.98
C ILE A 485 -9.89 -0.60 7.29
N ASN A 486 -9.47 -1.84 7.55
CA ASN A 486 -8.06 -2.19 7.57
C ASN A 486 -7.56 -2.33 6.12
N ARG A 487 -6.62 -1.47 5.70
CA ARG A 487 -6.14 -1.45 4.32
C ARG A 487 -5.34 -2.68 3.92
N GLU A 488 -4.66 -3.32 4.86
CA GLU A 488 -3.89 -4.54 4.60
C GLU A 488 -4.81 -5.73 4.33
N TRP A 489 -5.94 -5.79 5.05
CA TRP A 489 -6.89 -6.90 4.98
C TRP A 489 -8.11 -6.60 4.12
N GLY A 490 -8.32 -5.32 3.75
CA GLY A 490 -9.42 -4.87 2.88
C GLY A 490 -10.81 -5.02 3.49
N TYR A 491 -10.93 -4.97 4.80
CA TYR A 491 -12.23 -4.99 5.49
C TYR A 491 -12.17 -4.29 6.86
#